data_72699366e70fe3eca90c15060466aa8a
#
_entry.id   72699366e70fe3eca90c15060466aa8a
#
_cell.length_a   1.000
_cell.length_b   1.000
_cell.length_c   1.000
_cell.angle_alpha   90.00
_cell.angle_beta   90.00
_cell.angle_gamma   90.00
#
_symmetry.space_group_name_H-M   'P 1'
#
loop_
_entity.id
_entity.type
_entity.pdbx_description
1 polymer ?
#
loop_
_entity_poly.entity_id
_entity_poly.type
_entity_poly.pdbx_seq_one_letter_code
_entity_poly.pdbx_strand_id
1 'polypeptide(L)'
;MTFTDITPLNNSIQKELQDKIDFKTKPIGSLGDLETIALQIGQIQNSLTPTISKPSIVVFAGDHGIVNSNSVSPYPQEVTQQMVLNFLNKGAAINVFCNQNNINLKIVDAGVNADFKNINGLTNAKIANGTKDYSVEKAMNNDECLAALAKGKQIVQQLHNKGTNTIGFGEMGIGNTSSAALLMSYFTNTPIKKCVGKGTGLNDKGV
;
A
#
# COMPACT_ATOMS: atom_id res chain seq x y z
N MET A 1 -3.19 -16.49 12.93
CA MET A 1 -3.99 -15.98 11.79
C MET A 1 -3.77 -16.93 10.64
N THR A 2 -4.79 -17.64 10.20
CA THR A 2 -4.73 -18.44 8.97
C THR A 2 -4.86 -17.47 7.80
N PHE A 3 -3.85 -17.41 6.95
CA PHE A 3 -3.98 -16.75 5.66
C PHE A 3 -5.00 -17.56 4.84
N THR A 4 -5.99 -16.88 4.28
CA THR A 4 -6.91 -17.52 3.34
C THR A 4 -6.11 -17.96 2.13
N ASP A 5 -6.28 -19.20 1.71
CA ASP A 5 -5.69 -19.69 0.47
C ASP A 5 -6.17 -18.82 -0.70
N ILE A 6 -5.22 -18.31 -1.46
CA ILE A 6 -5.52 -17.54 -2.67
C ILE A 6 -5.87 -18.56 -3.76
N THR A 7 -7.09 -18.48 -4.27
CA THR A 7 -7.52 -19.33 -5.38
C THR A 7 -6.65 -19.05 -6.61
N PRO A 8 -6.07 -20.08 -7.25
CA PRO A 8 -5.33 -19.89 -8.50
C PRO A 8 -6.20 -19.26 -9.59
N LEU A 9 -5.55 -18.57 -10.54
CA LEU A 9 -6.27 -17.99 -11.68
C LEU A 9 -7.01 -19.07 -12.47
N ASN A 10 -8.21 -18.74 -12.91
CA ASN A 10 -8.99 -19.65 -13.76
C ASN A 10 -8.48 -19.55 -15.21
N ASN A 11 -7.85 -20.63 -15.66
CA ASN A 11 -7.34 -20.73 -17.03
C ASN A 11 -8.38 -21.25 -18.05
N SER A 12 -9.58 -21.66 -17.60
CA SER A 12 -10.60 -22.21 -18.50
C SER A 12 -11.05 -21.25 -19.60
N ILE A 13 -11.07 -19.95 -19.29
CA ILE A 13 -11.46 -18.89 -20.26
C ILE A 13 -10.26 -18.15 -20.88
N GLN A 14 -9.03 -18.61 -20.62
CA GLN A 14 -7.81 -17.90 -21.07
C GLN A 14 -7.77 -17.75 -22.57
N LYS A 15 -8.09 -18.84 -23.31
CA LYS A 15 -8.08 -18.80 -24.79
C LYS A 15 -9.11 -17.81 -25.33
N GLU A 16 -10.34 -17.84 -24.80
CA GLU A 16 -11.38 -16.90 -25.24
C GLU A 16 -11.05 -15.45 -24.93
N LEU A 17 -10.41 -15.17 -23.79
CA LEU A 17 -9.90 -13.85 -23.45
C LEU A 17 -8.81 -13.40 -24.40
N GLN A 18 -7.84 -14.28 -24.72
CA GLN A 18 -6.76 -13.98 -25.65
C GLN A 18 -7.32 -13.71 -27.04
N ASP A 19 -8.21 -14.56 -27.55
CA ASP A 19 -8.88 -14.36 -28.85
C ASP A 19 -9.61 -13.02 -28.86
N LYS A 20 -10.31 -12.65 -27.79
CA LYS A 20 -11.01 -11.36 -27.68
C LYS A 20 -10.05 -10.15 -27.69
N ILE A 21 -8.84 -10.29 -27.14
CA ILE A 21 -7.79 -9.27 -27.18
C ILE A 21 -7.18 -9.16 -28.58
N ASP A 22 -6.87 -10.29 -29.19
CA ASP A 22 -6.17 -10.36 -30.48
C ASP A 22 -7.04 -9.90 -31.65
N PHE A 23 -8.32 -10.24 -31.63
CA PHE A 23 -9.28 -9.85 -32.68
C PHE A 23 -9.89 -8.45 -32.55
N LYS A 24 -9.38 -7.61 -31.63
CA LYS A 24 -9.71 -6.18 -31.65
C LYS A 24 -9.07 -5.51 -32.86
N THR A 25 -9.67 -4.39 -33.31
CA THR A 25 -9.16 -3.58 -34.43
C THR A 25 -7.82 -2.93 -34.08
N LYS A 26 -6.77 -3.72 -34.03
CA LYS A 26 -5.38 -3.35 -33.73
C LYS A 26 -4.43 -4.46 -34.21
N PRO A 27 -3.15 -4.19 -34.48
CA PRO A 27 -2.16 -5.25 -34.64
C PRO A 27 -2.04 -6.08 -33.36
N ILE A 28 -1.86 -7.40 -33.50
CA ILE A 28 -1.66 -8.31 -32.37
C ILE A 28 -0.44 -7.86 -31.55
N GLY A 29 -0.60 -7.78 -30.23
CA GLY A 29 0.46 -7.39 -29.30
C GLY A 29 0.74 -5.89 -29.24
N SER A 30 0.05 -5.03 -30.02
CA SER A 30 0.38 -3.60 -30.15
C SER A 30 0.20 -2.78 -28.87
N LEU A 31 -0.58 -3.26 -27.91
CA LEU A 31 -0.80 -2.58 -26.63
C LEU A 31 0.15 -3.08 -25.52
N GLY A 32 1.04 -4.05 -25.84
CA GLY A 32 2.05 -4.52 -24.90
C GLY A 32 1.46 -5.02 -23.58
N ASP A 33 2.00 -4.52 -22.46
CA ASP A 33 1.60 -4.96 -21.11
C ASP A 33 0.12 -4.73 -20.79
N LEU A 34 -0.56 -3.80 -21.46
CA LEU A 34 -2.00 -3.61 -21.28
C LEU A 34 -2.80 -4.85 -21.67
N GLU A 35 -2.35 -5.61 -22.67
CA GLU A 35 -2.99 -6.85 -23.10
C GLU A 35 -2.82 -7.94 -22.03
N THR A 36 -1.62 -8.05 -21.46
CA THR A 36 -1.32 -8.98 -20.37
C THR A 36 -2.14 -8.66 -19.13
N ILE A 37 -2.24 -7.38 -18.75
CA ILE A 37 -3.04 -6.92 -17.62
C ILE A 37 -4.53 -7.21 -17.88
N ALA A 38 -5.04 -6.93 -19.06
CA ALA A 38 -6.43 -7.21 -19.43
C ALA A 38 -6.77 -8.69 -19.36
N LEU A 39 -5.86 -9.57 -19.86
CA LEU A 39 -5.99 -11.02 -19.75
C LEU A 39 -6.07 -11.46 -18.28
N GLN A 40 -5.14 -11.00 -17.45
CA GLN A 40 -5.09 -11.35 -16.04
C GLN A 40 -6.34 -10.89 -15.28
N ILE A 41 -6.81 -9.66 -15.51
CA ILE A 41 -8.05 -9.16 -14.88
C ILE A 41 -9.24 -10.01 -15.31
N GLY A 42 -9.34 -10.39 -16.59
CA GLY A 42 -10.38 -11.28 -17.09
C GLY A 42 -10.36 -12.65 -16.39
N GLN A 43 -9.19 -13.22 -16.20
CA GLN A 43 -9.03 -14.50 -15.47
C GLN A 43 -9.39 -14.36 -13.99
N ILE A 44 -8.98 -13.28 -13.30
CA ILE A 44 -9.31 -13.01 -11.89
C ILE A 44 -10.82 -12.91 -11.71
N GLN A 45 -11.50 -12.19 -12.60
CA GLN A 45 -12.95 -11.99 -12.54
C GLN A 45 -13.76 -13.12 -13.20
N ASN A 46 -13.09 -14.09 -13.82
CA ASN A 46 -13.70 -15.15 -14.63
C ASN A 46 -14.74 -14.58 -15.61
N SER A 47 -14.35 -13.54 -16.36
CA SER A 47 -15.25 -12.77 -17.21
C SER A 47 -14.57 -12.34 -18.51
N LEU A 48 -15.26 -12.50 -19.63
CA LEU A 48 -14.84 -11.95 -20.93
C LEU A 48 -15.07 -10.43 -21.03
N THR A 49 -15.77 -9.85 -20.07
CA THR A 49 -16.06 -8.41 -19.98
C THR A 49 -15.73 -7.89 -18.58
N PRO A 50 -14.47 -8.01 -18.12
CA PRO A 50 -14.09 -7.57 -16.79
C PRO A 50 -14.32 -6.07 -16.63
N THR A 51 -14.63 -5.65 -15.41
CA THR A 51 -14.88 -4.26 -15.07
C THR A 51 -14.07 -3.84 -13.87
N ILE A 52 -13.63 -2.57 -13.85
CA ILE A 52 -13.07 -1.94 -12.66
C ILE A 52 -14.20 -1.15 -11.99
N SER A 53 -14.61 -1.61 -10.80
CA SER A 53 -15.71 -1.01 -10.05
C SER A 53 -15.19 -0.34 -8.78
N LYS A 54 -15.55 0.95 -8.63
CA LYS A 54 -15.20 1.75 -7.46
C LYS A 54 -13.74 1.60 -7.01
N PRO A 55 -12.77 1.79 -7.92
CA PRO A 55 -11.35 1.63 -7.59
C PRO A 55 -11.01 2.51 -6.39
N SER A 56 -10.20 1.99 -5.49
CA SER A 56 -9.81 2.68 -4.27
C SER A 56 -8.32 2.58 -4.04
N ILE A 57 -7.71 3.65 -3.54
CA ILE A 57 -6.36 3.63 -2.97
C ILE A 57 -6.46 3.86 -1.47
N VAL A 58 -5.77 3.04 -0.71
CA VAL A 58 -5.72 3.14 0.76
C VAL A 58 -4.29 3.48 1.17
N VAL A 59 -4.10 4.65 1.79
CA VAL A 59 -2.80 5.08 2.32
C VAL A 59 -2.80 4.85 3.82
N PHE A 60 -1.90 3.98 4.28
CA PHE A 60 -1.69 3.71 5.70
C PHE A 60 -0.57 4.62 6.22
N ALA A 61 -0.88 5.44 7.21
CA ALA A 61 0.08 6.31 7.85
C ALA A 61 0.51 5.76 9.21
N GLY A 62 1.81 5.79 9.50
CA GLY A 62 2.36 5.33 10.77
C GLY A 62 3.79 5.79 10.97
N ASP A 63 4.19 5.88 12.23
CA ASP A 63 5.51 6.33 12.63
C ASP A 63 6.38 5.18 13.16
N HIS A 64 7.68 5.40 13.17
CA HIS A 64 8.69 4.42 13.58
C HIS A 64 9.59 4.99 14.68
N GLY A 65 9.73 4.25 15.78
CA GLY A 65 10.57 4.66 16.91
C GLY A 65 12.03 4.87 16.57
N ILE A 66 12.54 4.16 15.54
CA ILE A 66 13.93 4.31 15.07
C ILE A 66 14.28 5.75 14.66
N VAL A 67 13.32 6.54 14.22
CA VAL A 67 13.53 7.94 13.79
C VAL A 67 14.01 8.83 14.94
N ASN A 68 13.62 8.50 16.18
CA ASN A 68 13.96 9.29 17.36
C ASN A 68 15.42 9.10 17.83
N SER A 69 16.01 7.96 17.52
CA SER A 69 17.35 7.56 17.98
C SER A 69 18.39 7.50 16.87
N ASN A 70 17.95 7.45 15.61
CA ASN A 70 18.83 7.26 14.46
C ASN A 70 18.44 8.16 13.30
N SER A 71 19.45 8.67 12.58
CA SER A 71 19.25 9.55 11.42
C SER A 71 18.88 8.74 10.16
N VAL A 72 17.75 8.05 10.18
CA VAL A 72 17.27 7.25 9.05
C VAL A 72 16.49 8.07 7.99
N SER A 73 16.28 9.36 8.26
CA SER A 73 15.64 10.29 7.33
C SER A 73 16.17 11.71 7.57
N PRO A 74 16.28 12.56 6.54
CA PRO A 74 16.57 13.99 6.69
C PRO A 74 15.38 14.78 7.26
N TYR A 75 14.19 14.17 7.31
CA TYR A 75 12.96 14.80 7.81
C TYR A 75 12.63 14.32 9.22
N PRO A 76 12.13 15.20 10.10
CA PRO A 76 11.67 14.84 11.43
C PRO A 76 10.33 14.08 11.38
N GLN A 77 10.00 13.35 12.44
CA GLN A 77 8.82 12.51 12.53
C GLN A 77 7.50 13.27 12.34
N GLU A 78 7.44 14.54 12.76
CA GLU A 78 6.24 15.39 12.66
C GLU A 78 5.75 15.58 11.22
N VAL A 79 6.63 15.36 10.23
CA VAL A 79 6.25 15.40 8.81
C VAL A 79 5.20 14.35 8.48
N THR A 80 5.19 13.19 9.16
CA THR A 80 4.14 12.18 8.97
C THR A 80 2.76 12.76 9.29
N GLN A 81 2.62 13.42 10.44
CA GLN A 81 1.37 14.09 10.83
C GLN A 81 0.97 15.17 9.83
N GLN A 82 1.92 16.01 9.43
CA GLN A 82 1.68 17.07 8.45
C GLN A 82 1.19 16.53 7.12
N MET A 83 1.76 15.41 6.66
CA MET A 83 1.35 14.75 5.43
C MET A 83 -0.05 14.14 5.53
N VAL A 84 -0.43 13.56 6.67
CA VAL A 84 -1.82 13.10 6.89
C VAL A 84 -2.80 14.26 6.75
N LEU A 85 -2.50 15.40 7.37
CA LEU A 85 -3.32 16.61 7.24
C LEU A 85 -3.36 17.12 5.79
N ASN A 86 -2.23 17.08 5.09
CA ASN A 86 -2.15 17.46 3.68
C ASN A 86 -3.01 16.57 2.78
N PHE A 87 -3.01 15.24 2.99
CA PHE A 87 -3.92 14.32 2.28
C PHE A 87 -5.39 14.66 2.54
N LEU A 88 -5.77 14.93 3.78
CA LEU A 88 -7.15 15.28 4.14
C LEU A 88 -7.58 16.62 3.53
N ASN A 89 -6.64 17.57 3.43
CA ASN A 89 -6.84 18.86 2.78
C ASN A 89 -6.70 18.82 1.26
N LYS A 90 -6.54 17.61 0.66
CA LYS A 90 -6.43 17.39 -0.80
C LYS A 90 -5.22 18.08 -1.44
N GLY A 91 -4.15 18.29 -0.70
CA GLY A 91 -2.96 19.04 -1.15
C GLY A 91 -1.86 18.18 -1.78
N ALA A 92 -1.93 16.85 -1.67
CA ALA A 92 -0.88 15.96 -2.17
C ALA A 92 -1.15 15.51 -3.63
N ALA A 93 -0.09 15.11 -4.34
CA ALA A 93 -0.17 14.62 -5.71
C ALA A 93 -1.15 13.45 -5.86
N ILE A 94 -1.18 12.51 -4.89
CA ILE A 94 -2.10 11.38 -4.90
C ILE A 94 -3.57 11.83 -4.89
N ASN A 95 -3.89 12.93 -4.22
CA ASN A 95 -5.24 13.49 -4.23
C ASN A 95 -5.65 13.93 -5.65
N VAL A 96 -4.72 14.61 -6.36
CA VAL A 96 -4.94 15.08 -7.72
C VAL A 96 -5.16 13.91 -8.66
N PHE A 97 -4.26 12.91 -8.63
CA PHE A 97 -4.37 11.73 -9.49
C PHE A 97 -5.61 10.89 -9.20
N CYS A 98 -5.94 10.67 -7.94
CA CYS A 98 -7.16 9.95 -7.58
C CYS A 98 -8.42 10.68 -8.05
N ASN A 99 -8.48 12.00 -7.86
CA ASN A 99 -9.61 12.80 -8.31
C ASN A 99 -9.75 12.79 -9.84
N GLN A 100 -8.64 12.95 -10.58
CA GLN A 100 -8.61 12.95 -12.04
C GLN A 100 -9.07 11.62 -12.64
N ASN A 101 -8.80 10.51 -11.96
CA ASN A 101 -9.11 9.17 -12.44
C ASN A 101 -10.34 8.54 -11.76
N ASN A 102 -11.12 9.30 -10.99
CA ASN A 102 -12.28 8.81 -10.24
C ASN A 102 -11.95 7.62 -9.32
N ILE A 103 -10.78 7.67 -8.68
CA ILE A 103 -10.32 6.68 -7.69
C ILE A 103 -10.65 7.19 -6.31
N ASN A 104 -11.30 6.38 -5.48
CA ASN A 104 -11.56 6.72 -4.10
C ASN A 104 -10.25 6.66 -3.28
N LEU A 105 -9.88 7.77 -2.64
CA LEU A 105 -8.72 7.84 -1.76
C LEU A 105 -9.15 7.72 -0.30
N LYS A 106 -8.59 6.75 0.41
CA LYS A 106 -8.82 6.50 1.83
C LYS A 106 -7.52 6.69 2.62
N ILE A 107 -7.54 7.58 3.60
CA ILE A 107 -6.41 7.80 4.50
C ILE A 107 -6.69 7.08 5.82
N VAL A 108 -5.70 6.33 6.29
CA VAL A 108 -5.78 5.48 7.47
C VAL A 108 -4.65 5.83 8.43
N ASP A 109 -5.01 6.22 9.64
CA ASP A 109 -4.06 6.29 10.75
C ASP A 109 -3.86 4.88 11.31
N ALA A 110 -2.72 4.26 10.99
CA ALA A 110 -2.33 2.93 11.45
C ALA A 110 -1.40 2.98 12.68
N GLY A 111 -0.88 4.18 12.99
CA GLY A 111 0.04 4.34 14.11
C GLY A 111 0.86 5.63 14.03
N VAL A 112 0.28 6.74 13.60
CA VAL A 112 0.95 8.04 13.65
C VAL A 112 1.10 8.50 15.10
N ASN A 113 2.27 8.99 15.47
CA ASN A 113 2.54 9.53 16.81
C ASN A 113 1.97 10.96 16.96
N ALA A 114 0.66 11.06 16.80
CA ALA A 114 -0.10 12.30 16.92
C ALA A 114 -1.53 12.00 17.34
N ASP A 115 -2.19 12.98 17.97
CA ASP A 115 -3.61 12.91 18.30
C ASP A 115 -4.43 13.66 17.23
N PHE A 116 -5.21 12.93 16.47
CA PHE A 116 -6.05 13.47 15.40
C PHE A 116 -7.51 13.72 15.82
N LYS A 117 -7.84 13.84 17.07
CA LYS A 117 -9.16 14.14 17.66
C LYS A 117 -10.30 14.33 16.65
N ASN A 118 -10.90 13.22 16.20
CA ASN A 118 -12.11 13.22 15.37
C ASN A 118 -12.01 14.02 14.04
N ILE A 119 -10.87 13.99 13.36
CA ILE A 119 -10.73 14.63 12.06
C ILE A 119 -11.55 13.88 11.02
N ASN A 120 -12.45 14.59 10.35
CA ASN A 120 -13.25 14.03 9.26
C ASN A 120 -12.37 13.53 8.10
N GLY A 121 -12.72 12.36 7.56
CA GLY A 121 -12.01 11.76 6.43
C GLY A 121 -10.83 10.84 6.82
N LEU A 122 -10.38 10.87 8.07
CA LEU A 122 -9.35 9.97 8.57
C LEU A 122 -9.99 8.70 9.15
N THR A 123 -9.54 7.55 8.67
CA THR A 123 -9.94 6.26 9.25
C THR A 123 -9.01 5.91 10.41
N ASN A 124 -9.54 5.77 11.59
CA ASN A 124 -8.76 5.36 12.75
C ASN A 124 -8.59 3.83 12.76
N ALA A 125 -7.35 3.38 12.56
CA ALA A 125 -6.92 2.00 12.72
C ALA A 125 -5.65 1.92 13.58
N LYS A 126 -5.41 2.96 14.38
CA LYS A 126 -4.21 3.09 15.22
C LYS A 126 -4.08 1.92 16.18
N ILE A 127 -2.90 1.32 16.21
CA ILE A 127 -2.51 0.26 17.16
C ILE A 127 -1.74 0.87 18.33
N ALA A 128 -0.76 1.72 18.03
CA ALA A 128 0.05 2.44 18.99
C ALA A 128 0.51 3.78 18.39
N ASN A 129 1.12 4.65 19.17
CA ASN A 129 1.73 5.90 18.72
C ASN A 129 3.12 5.64 18.11
N GLY A 130 3.14 5.04 16.93
CA GLY A 130 4.36 4.55 16.27
C GLY A 130 4.79 3.17 16.77
N THR A 131 5.80 2.61 16.11
CA THR A 131 6.48 1.41 16.60
C THR A 131 7.51 1.80 17.67
N LYS A 132 8.01 0.79 18.38
CA LYS A 132 9.23 0.95 19.18
C LYS A 132 10.45 1.06 18.26
N ASP A 133 11.59 1.46 18.86
CA ASP A 133 12.86 1.48 18.15
C ASP A 133 13.40 0.06 17.95
N TYR A 134 13.33 -0.43 16.73
CA TYR A 134 13.76 -1.79 16.39
C TYR A 134 15.28 -1.97 16.34
N SER A 135 16.08 -0.92 16.55
CA SER A 135 17.52 -1.06 16.74
C SER A 135 17.88 -1.58 18.13
N VAL A 136 16.96 -1.43 19.10
CA VAL A 136 17.18 -1.81 20.50
C VAL A 136 16.20 -2.84 21.03
N GLU A 137 14.96 -2.87 20.49
CA GLU A 137 13.93 -3.83 20.89
C GLU A 137 13.00 -4.19 19.73
N LYS A 138 12.06 -5.10 19.93
CA LYS A 138 11.08 -5.43 18.88
C LYS A 138 10.19 -4.23 18.56
N ALA A 139 10.00 -3.93 17.28
CA ALA A 139 9.15 -2.85 16.78
C ALA A 139 7.73 -2.88 17.39
N MET A 140 7.18 -4.07 17.58
CA MET A 140 5.87 -4.33 18.19
C MET A 140 5.83 -5.72 18.79
N ASN A 141 4.90 -5.96 19.70
CA ASN A 141 4.63 -7.29 20.22
C ASN A 141 3.72 -8.09 19.28
N ASN A 142 3.48 -9.37 19.58
CA ASN A 142 2.67 -10.23 18.72
C ASN A 142 1.21 -9.79 18.63
N ASP A 143 0.64 -9.29 19.73
CA ASP A 143 -0.77 -8.86 19.77
C ASP A 143 -0.95 -7.59 18.92
N GLU A 144 -0.03 -6.64 19.01
CA GLU A 144 0.00 -5.44 18.17
C GLU A 144 0.12 -5.80 16.69
N CYS A 145 1.00 -6.74 16.35
CA CYS A 145 1.16 -7.22 14.96
C CYS A 145 -0.13 -7.88 14.44
N LEU A 146 -0.74 -8.77 15.22
CA LEU A 146 -1.99 -9.42 14.85
C LEU A 146 -3.14 -8.42 14.75
N ALA A 147 -3.19 -7.43 15.63
CA ALA A 147 -4.18 -6.35 15.56
C ALA A 147 -4.01 -5.50 14.29
N ALA A 148 -2.78 -5.16 13.91
CA ALA A 148 -2.49 -4.42 12.69
C ALA A 148 -2.94 -5.18 11.43
N LEU A 149 -2.63 -6.47 11.34
CA LEU A 149 -3.10 -7.34 10.26
C LEU A 149 -4.63 -7.43 10.21
N ALA A 150 -5.28 -7.55 11.36
CA ALA A 150 -6.74 -7.59 11.46
C ALA A 150 -7.40 -6.28 10.98
N LYS A 151 -6.81 -5.13 11.32
CA LYS A 151 -7.27 -3.81 10.84
C LYS A 151 -7.17 -3.69 9.32
N GLY A 152 -6.05 -4.12 8.71
CA GLY A 152 -5.90 -4.14 7.27
C GLY A 152 -6.97 -4.99 6.59
N LYS A 153 -7.19 -6.22 7.08
CA LYS A 153 -8.25 -7.11 6.59
C LYS A 153 -9.64 -6.46 6.71
N GLN A 154 -9.94 -5.83 7.83
CA GLN A 154 -11.23 -5.18 8.06
C GLN A 154 -11.48 -4.05 7.06
N ILE A 155 -10.46 -3.24 6.76
CA ILE A 155 -10.56 -2.12 5.81
C ILE A 155 -10.84 -2.64 4.39
N VAL A 156 -10.12 -3.67 3.95
CA VAL A 156 -10.35 -4.31 2.64
C VAL A 156 -11.76 -4.88 2.56
N GLN A 157 -12.22 -5.58 3.60
CA GLN A 157 -13.58 -6.15 3.65
C GLN A 157 -14.66 -5.04 3.57
N GLN A 158 -14.46 -3.92 4.25
CA GLN A 158 -15.39 -2.79 4.18
C GLN A 158 -15.48 -2.18 2.78
N LEU A 159 -14.35 -2.07 2.06
CA LEU A 159 -14.31 -1.58 0.69
C LEU A 159 -15.00 -2.59 -0.26
N HIS A 160 -14.70 -3.86 -0.11
CA HIS A 160 -15.34 -4.93 -0.88
C HIS A 160 -16.87 -4.90 -0.72
N ASN A 161 -17.36 -4.81 0.50
CA ASN A 161 -18.81 -4.75 0.80
C ASN A 161 -19.50 -3.51 0.19
N LYS A 162 -18.74 -2.46 -0.12
CA LYS A 162 -19.21 -1.25 -0.83
C LYS A 162 -19.13 -1.38 -2.36
N GLY A 163 -18.66 -2.52 -2.86
CA GLY A 163 -18.55 -2.85 -4.29
C GLY A 163 -17.22 -2.45 -4.93
N THR A 164 -16.18 -2.16 -4.14
CA THR A 164 -14.81 -2.01 -4.64
C THR A 164 -14.26 -3.38 -5.04
N ASN A 165 -13.79 -3.52 -6.26
CA ASN A 165 -13.14 -4.73 -6.74
C ASN A 165 -11.66 -4.56 -7.09
N THR A 166 -11.15 -3.33 -6.96
CA THR A 166 -9.75 -3.02 -7.25
C THR A 166 -9.22 -2.07 -6.19
N ILE A 167 -8.14 -2.47 -5.52
CA ILE A 167 -7.53 -1.70 -4.43
C ILE A 167 -6.04 -1.54 -4.70
N GLY A 168 -5.56 -0.30 -4.64
CA GLY A 168 -4.14 0.03 -4.54
C GLY A 168 -3.79 0.35 -3.09
N PHE A 169 -2.56 0.03 -2.70
CA PHE A 169 -2.04 0.35 -1.37
C PHE A 169 -0.94 1.38 -1.47
N GLY A 170 -0.95 2.31 -0.53
CA GLY A 170 0.10 3.29 -0.30
C GLY A 170 0.46 3.35 1.17
N GLU A 171 1.55 4.01 1.46
CA GLU A 171 2.04 4.17 2.80
C GLU A 171 2.57 5.61 3.00
N MET A 172 2.58 6.08 4.25
CA MET A 172 3.19 7.33 4.65
C MET A 172 3.75 7.21 6.05
N GLY A 173 5.04 7.47 6.20
CA GLY A 173 5.70 7.50 7.50
C GLY A 173 7.20 7.78 7.37
N ILE A 174 7.69 8.71 8.16
CA ILE A 174 9.13 8.95 8.20
C ILE A 174 9.81 7.71 8.78
N GLY A 175 10.81 7.18 8.04
CA GLY A 175 11.48 5.92 8.37
C GLY A 175 10.89 4.66 7.71
N ASN A 176 9.80 4.75 6.93
CA ASN A 176 9.20 3.61 6.23
C ASN A 176 10.18 2.87 5.33
N THR A 177 11.04 3.59 4.61
CA THR A 177 12.04 2.99 3.70
C THR A 177 13.01 2.07 4.43
N SER A 178 13.40 2.40 5.66
CA SER A 178 14.27 1.54 6.49
C SER A 178 13.57 0.24 6.87
N SER A 179 12.32 0.33 7.31
CA SER A 179 11.48 -0.84 7.62
C SER A 179 11.27 -1.72 6.39
N ALA A 180 10.98 -1.11 5.23
CA ALA A 180 10.81 -1.82 3.96
C ALA A 180 12.09 -2.55 3.54
N ALA A 181 13.26 -1.91 3.66
CA ALA A 181 14.55 -2.51 3.36
C ALA A 181 14.86 -3.72 4.24
N LEU A 182 14.56 -3.63 5.55
CA LEU A 182 14.73 -4.75 6.48
C LEU A 182 13.80 -5.93 6.13
N LEU A 183 12.53 -5.67 5.86
CA LEU A 183 11.58 -6.70 5.45
C LEU A 183 11.98 -7.33 4.11
N MET A 184 12.41 -6.52 3.13
CA MET A 184 12.92 -7.04 1.86
C MET A 184 14.12 -7.95 2.06
N SER A 185 15.11 -7.51 2.86
CA SER A 185 16.30 -8.31 3.17
C SER A 185 15.91 -9.65 3.80
N TYR A 186 15.01 -9.63 4.78
CA TYR A 186 14.57 -10.82 5.50
C TYR A 186 13.82 -11.81 4.62
N PHE A 187 12.78 -11.34 3.90
CA PHE A 187 11.92 -12.24 3.12
C PHE A 187 12.57 -12.75 1.83
N THR A 188 13.50 -11.99 1.25
CA THR A 188 14.19 -12.40 0.01
C THR A 188 15.56 -13.02 0.27
N ASN A 189 16.00 -13.07 1.54
CA ASN A 189 17.36 -13.47 1.91
C ASN A 189 18.45 -12.68 1.15
N THR A 190 18.16 -11.42 0.83
CA THR A 190 19.08 -10.52 0.13
C THR A 190 19.90 -9.72 1.15
N PRO A 191 21.23 -9.59 0.97
CA PRO A 191 22.05 -8.78 1.87
C PRO A 191 21.50 -7.35 2.04
N ILE A 192 21.39 -6.87 3.28
CA ILE A 192 20.78 -5.57 3.59
C ILE A 192 21.37 -4.41 2.79
N LYS A 193 22.67 -4.42 2.52
CA LYS A 193 23.36 -3.42 1.69
C LYS A 193 22.82 -3.30 0.26
N LYS A 194 22.12 -4.34 -0.25
CA LYS A 194 21.47 -4.31 -1.55
C LYS A 194 20.00 -3.87 -1.48
N CYS A 195 19.44 -3.80 -0.28
CA CYS A 195 18.05 -3.44 -0.05
C CYS A 195 17.89 -1.98 0.37
N VAL A 196 18.92 -1.42 1.02
CA VAL A 196 18.91 -0.01 1.46
C VAL A 196 19.23 0.93 0.31
N GLY A 197 18.70 2.16 0.41
CA GLY A 197 18.96 3.25 -0.50
C GLY A 197 18.85 4.59 0.20
N LYS A 198 18.98 5.68 -0.55
CA LYS A 198 18.97 7.05 -0.02
C LYS A 198 17.62 7.51 0.55
N GLY A 199 16.58 6.70 0.41
CA GLY A 199 15.24 7.05 0.87
C GLY A 199 14.81 8.43 0.36
N THR A 200 14.41 9.30 1.27
CA THR A 200 13.97 10.67 0.97
C THR A 200 15.14 11.66 0.77
N GLY A 201 16.35 11.20 0.51
CA GLY A 201 17.47 12.05 0.14
C GLY A 201 18.67 12.03 1.10
N LEU A 202 18.89 10.94 1.83
CA LEU A 202 20.12 10.78 2.62
C LEU A 202 21.36 10.78 1.70
N ASN A 203 22.47 11.26 2.23
CA ASN A 203 23.75 11.13 1.59
C ASN A 203 24.33 9.72 1.83
N ASP A 204 25.49 9.41 1.21
CA ASP A 204 26.10 8.08 1.27
C ASP A 204 26.56 7.67 2.69
N LYS A 205 26.68 8.64 3.63
CA LYS A 205 26.96 8.35 5.05
C LYS A 205 25.72 7.99 5.84
N GLY A 206 24.55 8.38 5.36
CA GLY A 206 23.26 8.11 6.00
C GLY A 206 22.64 6.79 5.52
N VAL A 207 23.17 6.19 4.46
CA VAL A 207 22.78 4.87 3.95
C VAL A 207 23.57 3.77 4.64
#